data_f95345b0b2f9458ade87ae1db52a1eda
#
_entry.id   f95345b0b2f9458ade87ae1db52a1eda
#
_cell.length_a   1.000
_cell.length_b   1.000
_cell.length_c   1.000
_cell.angle_alpha   90.00
_cell.angle_beta   90.00
_cell.angle_gamma   90.00
#
_symmetry.space_group_name_H-M   'P 1'
#
loop_
_entity.id
_entity.type
_entity.pdbx_description
1 polymer ?
#
loop_
_entity_poly.entity_id
_entity_poly.type
_entity_poly.pdbx_seq_one_letter_code
_entity_poly.pdbx_strand_id
1 'polypeptide(L)'
;MCKVKMKVCEGQYLRSSVTLESRQLLDLQVGKSVLALFKASAATVSKDKTEDVSRCFLFGQVSRLPQKDKGGEVTLRLPNGLNVVGFIRGNHGLEVGSEAYIQIPEQSVVIALLG
;
A
#
# COMPACT_ATOMS: atom_id res chain seq x y z
N MET A 1 -16.35 14.64 0.99
CA MET A 1 -15.48 13.46 0.75
C MET A 1 -15.63 12.47 1.91
N CYS A 2 -15.79 11.21 1.58
CA CYS A 2 -15.83 10.13 2.56
C CYS A 2 -14.48 9.43 2.58
N LYS A 3 -13.97 9.15 3.78
CA LYS A 3 -12.77 8.33 3.91
C LYS A 3 -13.18 6.89 4.18
N VAL A 4 -12.62 5.98 3.42
CA VAL A 4 -12.87 4.55 3.55
C VAL A 4 -11.60 3.90 4.06
N LYS A 5 -11.71 3.19 5.18
CA LYS A 5 -10.61 2.44 5.78
C LYS A 5 -10.78 0.98 5.45
N MET A 6 -9.77 0.38 4.85
CA MET A 6 -9.80 -1.02 4.40
C MET A 6 -8.74 -1.82 5.13
N LYS A 7 -9.14 -2.92 5.72
CA LYS A 7 -8.20 -3.84 6.36
C LYS A 7 -7.49 -4.68 5.30
N VAL A 8 -6.18 -4.61 5.28
CA VAL A 8 -5.34 -5.41 4.38
C VAL A 8 -4.89 -6.70 5.07
N CYS A 9 -4.40 -6.56 6.28
CA CYS A 9 -4.07 -7.69 7.16
C CYS A 9 -4.16 -7.19 8.60
N GLU A 10 -3.91 -8.05 9.58
CA GLU A 10 -4.06 -7.71 10.98
C GLU A 10 -3.19 -6.51 11.35
N GLY A 11 -3.84 -5.46 11.86
CA GLY A 11 -3.17 -4.23 12.27
C GLY A 11 -2.74 -3.31 11.13
N GLN A 12 -3.02 -3.66 9.87
CA GLN A 12 -2.59 -2.86 8.72
C GLN A 12 -3.78 -2.50 7.83
N TYR A 13 -3.85 -1.23 7.47
CA TYR A 13 -5.00 -0.67 6.75
C TYR A 13 -4.56 0.24 5.62
N LEU A 14 -5.34 0.25 4.56
CA LEU A 14 -5.28 1.29 3.54
C LEU A 14 -6.48 2.22 3.71
N ARG A 15 -6.32 3.46 3.31
CA ARG A 15 -7.41 4.45 3.30
C ARG A 15 -7.54 5.02 1.91
N SER A 16 -8.77 5.31 1.53
CA SER A 16 -9.07 6.00 0.28
C SER A 16 -10.11 7.09 0.53
N SER A 17 -9.97 8.20 -0.18
CA SER A 17 -10.99 9.25 -0.17
C SER A 17 -11.88 9.06 -1.37
N VAL A 18 -13.19 8.96 -1.14
CA VAL A 18 -14.18 8.78 -2.19
C VAL A 18 -15.26 9.86 -2.07
N THR A 19 -15.92 10.17 -3.17
CA THR A 19 -17.08 11.06 -3.15
C THR A 19 -18.27 10.35 -2.50
N LEU A 20 -19.22 11.14 -2.00
CA LEU A 20 -20.45 10.57 -1.47
C LEU A 20 -21.20 9.77 -2.55
N GLU A 21 -21.21 10.28 -3.77
CA GLU A 21 -21.83 9.58 -4.90
C GLU A 21 -21.18 8.22 -5.16
N SER A 22 -19.85 8.17 -5.19
CA SER A 22 -19.12 6.91 -5.37
C SER A 22 -19.41 5.94 -4.23
N ARG A 23 -19.47 6.42 -2.98
CA ARG A 23 -19.81 5.58 -1.84
C ARG A 23 -21.19 4.95 -2.02
N GLN A 24 -22.16 5.72 -2.48
CA GLN A 24 -23.53 5.24 -2.69
C GLN A 24 -23.61 4.27 -3.88
N LEU A 25 -22.98 4.62 -5.00
CA LEU A 25 -22.97 3.77 -6.21
C LEU A 25 -22.31 2.43 -5.97
N LEU A 26 -21.23 2.40 -5.19
CA LEU A 26 -20.52 1.17 -4.87
C LEU A 26 -21.11 0.45 -3.66
N ASP A 27 -22.10 1.04 -3.01
CA ASP A 27 -22.72 0.52 -1.78
C ASP A 27 -21.68 0.12 -0.74
N LEU A 28 -20.76 1.05 -0.46
CA LEU A 28 -19.67 0.81 0.50
C LEU A 28 -20.21 0.84 1.93
N GLN A 29 -20.04 -0.28 2.63
CA GLN A 29 -20.49 -0.47 4.00
C GLN A 29 -19.42 -1.21 4.79
N VAL A 30 -19.44 -1.01 6.10
CA VAL A 30 -18.57 -1.77 7.01
C VAL A 30 -18.86 -3.26 6.86
N GLY A 31 -17.81 -4.06 6.73
CA GLY A 31 -17.92 -5.51 6.56
C GLY A 31 -17.96 -5.95 5.09
N LYS A 32 -18.06 -5.03 4.15
CA LYS A 32 -18.03 -5.37 2.72
C LYS A 32 -16.60 -5.61 2.25
N SER A 33 -16.38 -6.69 1.51
CA SER A 33 -15.08 -6.97 0.90
C SER A 33 -14.94 -6.21 -0.42
N VAL A 34 -13.81 -5.52 -0.58
CA VAL A 34 -13.50 -4.74 -1.78
C VAL A 34 -12.06 -4.98 -2.21
N LEU A 35 -11.71 -4.53 -3.40
CA LEU A 35 -10.32 -4.48 -3.85
C LEU A 35 -9.78 -3.07 -3.65
N ALA A 36 -8.58 -2.96 -3.12
CA ALA A 36 -7.85 -1.72 -3.06
C ALA A 36 -6.72 -1.79 -4.09
N LEU A 37 -6.70 -0.83 -4.99
CA LEU A 37 -5.75 -0.80 -6.10
C LEU A 37 -4.91 0.47 -6.03
N PHE A 38 -3.64 0.34 -6.33
CA PHE A 38 -2.74 1.49 -6.50
C PHE A 38 -1.64 1.12 -7.47
N LYS A 39 -1.11 2.12 -8.16
CA LYS A 39 0.04 1.90 -9.06
C LYS A 39 1.31 1.76 -8.22
N ALA A 40 2.17 0.83 -8.59
CA ALA A 40 3.45 0.66 -7.93
C ALA A 40 4.28 1.95 -7.93
N SER A 41 4.20 2.73 -9.00
CA SER A 41 4.90 4.02 -9.11
C SER A 41 4.41 5.09 -8.13
N ALA A 42 3.22 4.91 -7.54
CA ALA A 42 2.70 5.81 -6.51
C ALA A 42 3.11 5.41 -5.09
N ALA A 43 3.68 4.22 -4.94
CA ALA A 43 4.05 3.65 -3.65
C ALA A 43 5.56 3.68 -3.46
N THR A 44 6.02 4.16 -2.32
CA THR A 44 7.44 4.29 -2.00
C THR A 44 7.81 3.33 -0.88
N VAL A 45 8.84 2.53 -1.11
CA VAL A 45 9.39 1.62 -0.11
C VAL A 45 10.55 2.29 0.61
N SER A 46 10.58 2.16 1.92
CA SER A 46 11.64 2.72 2.75
C SER A 46 11.87 1.85 3.99
N LYS A 47 13.07 1.98 4.54
CA LYS A 47 13.43 1.28 5.76
C LYS A 47 12.66 1.83 6.97
N ASP A 48 12.41 3.12 7.00
CA ASP A 48 11.78 3.81 8.12
C ASP A 48 10.42 4.36 7.74
N LYS A 49 9.51 4.37 8.71
CA LYS A 49 8.20 4.96 8.57
C LYS A 49 8.30 6.48 8.75
N THR A 50 7.73 7.22 7.82
CA THR A 50 7.60 8.68 7.96
C THR A 50 6.24 9.01 8.59
N GLU A 51 6.18 10.14 9.30
CA GLU A 51 4.94 10.60 9.92
C GLU A 51 4.20 11.54 8.96
N ASP A 52 3.50 10.96 8.01
CA ASP A 52 2.67 11.70 7.08
C ASP A 52 1.25 11.16 7.13
N VAL A 53 0.34 11.94 7.71
CA VAL A 53 -1.06 11.53 7.91
C VAL A 53 -1.84 11.39 6.61
N SER A 54 -1.34 11.96 5.50
CA SER A 54 -1.96 11.84 4.19
C SER A 54 -1.60 10.54 3.47
N ARG A 55 -0.75 9.71 4.07
CA ARG A 55 -0.27 8.46 3.47
C ARG A 55 -0.65 7.26 4.32
N CYS A 56 -0.88 6.15 3.63
CA CYS A 56 -1.06 4.86 4.27
C CYS A 56 0.28 4.14 4.32
N PHE A 57 0.47 3.33 5.36
CA PHE A 57 1.68 2.53 5.51
C PHE A 57 1.33 1.07 5.67
N LEU A 58 2.01 0.23 4.90
CA LEU A 58 2.01 -1.21 5.11
C LEU A 58 3.43 -1.64 5.46
N PHE A 59 3.55 -2.73 6.18
CA PHE A 59 4.81 -3.24 6.68
C PHE A 59 4.97 -4.70 6.31
N GLY A 60 6.15 -5.06 5.83
CA GLY A 60 6.42 -6.42 5.45
C GLY A 60 7.91 -6.69 5.28
N GLN A 61 8.21 -7.83 4.69
CA GLN A 61 9.58 -8.23 4.38
C GLN A 61 9.86 -8.10 2.89
N VAL A 62 11.02 -7.60 2.56
CA VAL A 62 11.48 -7.52 1.18
C VAL A 62 11.64 -8.93 0.64
N SER A 63 10.89 -9.25 -0.41
CA SER A 63 11.00 -10.54 -1.11
C SER A 63 11.70 -10.42 -2.45
N ARG A 64 11.76 -9.21 -3.00
CA ARG A 64 12.36 -8.96 -4.31
C ARG A 64 12.91 -7.54 -4.38
N LEU A 65 14.14 -7.42 -4.88
CA LEU A 65 14.82 -6.13 -5.03
C LEU A 65 15.31 -5.96 -6.48
N PRO A 66 15.47 -4.71 -6.94
CA PRO A 66 16.21 -4.45 -8.18
C PRO A 66 17.69 -4.79 -7.99
N GLN A 67 18.48 -4.61 -9.03
CA GLN A 67 19.91 -4.83 -8.95
C GLN A 67 20.53 -4.02 -7.82
N LYS A 68 21.60 -4.53 -7.23
CA LYS A 68 22.31 -3.96 -6.09
C LYS A 68 22.52 -2.45 -6.27
N ASP A 69 22.13 -1.69 -5.25
CA ASP A 69 22.30 -0.24 -5.15
C ASP A 69 21.56 0.58 -6.22
N LYS A 70 20.71 -0.06 -7.02
CA LYS A 70 19.87 0.65 -7.99
C LYS A 70 18.45 0.80 -7.48
N GLY A 71 17.81 1.90 -7.88
CA GLY A 71 16.38 2.08 -7.64
C GLY A 71 15.55 1.23 -8.61
N GLY A 72 14.30 1.03 -8.28
CA GLY A 72 13.35 0.29 -9.11
C GLY A 72 12.25 -0.33 -8.30
N GLU A 73 11.59 -1.33 -8.87
CA GLU A 73 10.50 -2.03 -8.21
C GLU A 73 10.99 -2.94 -7.09
N VAL A 74 10.28 -2.88 -5.97
CA VAL A 74 10.51 -3.74 -4.81
C VAL A 74 9.21 -4.44 -4.47
N THR A 75 9.29 -5.72 -4.16
CA THR A 75 8.15 -6.47 -3.67
C THR A 75 8.31 -6.71 -2.17
N LEU A 76 7.28 -6.36 -1.41
CA LEU A 76 7.18 -6.69 0.01
C LEU A 76 6.14 -7.78 0.20
N ARG A 77 6.46 -8.71 1.07
CA ARG A 77 5.52 -9.74 1.51
C ARG A 77 4.96 -9.34 2.87
N LEU A 78 3.66 -9.15 2.94
CA LEU A 78 2.97 -8.82 4.17
C LEU A 78 2.80 -10.06 5.06
N PRO A 79 2.53 -9.88 6.37
CA PRO A 79 2.40 -11.00 7.29
C PRO A 79 1.35 -12.06 6.89
N ASN A 80 0.31 -11.65 6.16
CA ASN A 80 -0.72 -12.58 5.68
C ASN A 80 -0.37 -13.27 4.36
N GLY A 81 0.83 -13.03 3.83
CA GLY A 81 1.30 -13.64 2.58
C GLY A 81 0.98 -12.84 1.31
N LEU A 82 0.25 -11.75 1.41
CA LEU A 82 0.00 -10.87 0.26
C LEU A 82 1.30 -10.18 -0.15
N ASN A 83 1.49 -10.06 -1.46
CA ASN A 83 2.61 -9.31 -2.03
C ASN A 83 2.15 -7.93 -2.48
N VAL A 84 2.92 -6.92 -2.14
CA VAL A 84 2.69 -5.55 -2.60
C VAL A 84 3.94 -5.03 -3.27
N VAL A 85 3.78 -4.19 -4.28
CA VAL A 85 4.88 -3.68 -5.09
C VAL A 85 4.92 -2.16 -4.97
N GLY A 86 6.11 -1.64 -4.76
CA GLY A 86 6.38 -0.21 -4.76
C GLY A 86 7.74 0.06 -5.37
N PHE A 87 8.18 1.31 -5.29
CA PHE A 87 9.47 1.74 -5.83
C PHE A 87 10.40 2.17 -4.71
N ILE A 88 11.68 1.92 -4.91
CA ILE A 88 12.72 2.30 -3.98
C ILE A 88 13.80 3.10 -4.72
N ARG A 89 14.41 4.05 -4.01
CA ARG A 89 15.55 4.80 -4.53
C ARG A 89 16.82 3.95 -4.48
N GLY A 90 17.80 4.30 -5.30
CA GLY A 90 19.12 3.69 -5.22
C GLY A 90 19.78 3.93 -3.86
N ASN A 91 20.77 3.11 -3.53
CA ASN A 91 21.52 3.20 -2.26
C ASN A 91 20.64 3.07 -1.01
N HIS A 92 19.63 2.20 -1.08
CA HIS A 92 18.66 2.04 -0.01
C HIS A 92 19.13 1.20 1.18
N GLY A 93 20.17 0.39 1.01
CA GLY A 93 20.70 -0.44 2.09
C GLY A 93 19.84 -1.64 2.49
N LEU A 94 18.78 -1.94 1.74
CA LEU A 94 17.90 -3.08 2.03
C LEU A 94 18.38 -4.33 1.33
N GLU A 95 18.09 -5.47 1.94
CA GLU A 95 18.38 -6.80 1.38
C GLU A 95 17.09 -7.61 1.37
N VAL A 96 17.05 -8.68 0.59
CA VAL A 96 15.94 -9.65 0.64
C VAL A 96 15.88 -10.21 2.06
N GLY A 97 14.67 -10.19 2.65
CA GLY A 97 14.44 -10.55 4.04
C GLY A 97 14.43 -9.37 5.01
N SER A 98 14.90 -8.20 4.59
CA SER A 98 14.82 -6.98 5.41
C SER A 98 13.37 -6.59 5.65
N GLU A 99 13.09 -6.06 6.83
CA GLU A 99 11.81 -5.43 7.11
C GLU A 99 11.78 -4.04 6.50
N ALA A 100 10.65 -3.66 5.93
CA ALA A 100 10.48 -2.36 5.29
C ALA A 100 9.02 -1.91 5.30
N TYR A 101 8.83 -0.61 5.09
CA TYR A 101 7.53 0.00 4.94
C TYR A 101 7.28 0.35 3.49
N ILE A 102 6.02 0.26 3.07
CA ILE A 102 5.57 0.84 1.82
C ILE A 102 4.56 1.92 2.16
N GLN A 103 4.75 3.12 1.64
CA GLN A 103 3.85 4.24 1.86
C GLN A 103 3.10 4.57 0.57
N ILE A 104 1.80 4.78 0.71
CA ILE A 104 0.90 5.01 -0.42
C ILE A 104 0.05 6.24 -0.10
N PRO A 105 0.08 7.30 -0.93
CA PRO A 105 -0.82 8.44 -0.73
C PRO A 105 -2.28 8.01 -0.80
N GLU A 106 -3.11 8.51 0.09
CA GLU A 106 -4.54 8.15 0.12
C GLU A 106 -5.24 8.41 -1.22
N GLN A 107 -4.87 9.51 -1.91
CA GLN A 107 -5.47 9.84 -3.20
C GLN A 107 -5.09 8.86 -4.31
N SER A 108 -4.08 8.03 -4.10
CA SER A 108 -3.63 7.04 -5.08
C SER A 108 -4.31 5.69 -4.90
N VAL A 109 -5.07 5.50 -3.84
CA VAL A 109 -5.78 4.24 -3.57
C VAL A 109 -7.16 4.30 -4.20
N VAL A 110 -7.43 3.35 -5.08
CA VAL A 110 -8.71 3.22 -5.78
C VAL A 110 -9.44 1.99 -5.25
N ILE A 111 -10.74 2.14 -5.01
CA ILE A 111 -11.58 1.04 -4.54
C ILE A 111 -12.32 0.45 -5.73
N ALA A 112 -12.27 -0.87 -5.86
CA ALA A 112 -13.03 -1.61 -6.85
C ALA A 112 -13.85 -2.70 -6.18
N LEU A 113 -14.95 -3.08 -6.81
CA LEU A 113 -15.79 -4.15 -6.31
C LEU A 113 -15.23 -5.50 -6.75
N LEU A 114 -15.41 -6.50 -5.89
CA LEU A 114 -15.18 -7.89 -6.22
C LEU A 114 -16.31 -8.33 -7.16
N GLY A 115 -15.93 -8.62 -8.36
CA GLY A 115 -16.87 -8.94 -9.41
C GLY A 115 -17.53 -10.23 -9.45
#